data_445aecebe898c5741bd56180369661de
#
_entry.id   445aecebe898c5741bd56180369661de
#
_cell.length_a   1.000
_cell.length_b   1.000
_cell.length_c   1.000
_cell.angle_alpha   90.00
_cell.angle_beta   90.00
_cell.angle_gamma   90.00
#
_symmetry.space_group_name_H-M   'P 1'
#
loop_
_entity.id
_entity.type
_entity.pdbx_description
1 polymer ?
#
loop_
_entity_poly.entity_id
_entity_poly.type
_entity_poly.pdbx_seq_one_letter_code
_entity_poly.pdbx_strand_id
1 'polypeptide(L)'
;VGLKITLERYEVVLAVNTAIERYVSTMKNQQMRGLGDLDPWQRILLDVDGCGAEIAVAKNLGVYWGGAFGQGGVDIEPNIDVKFTKHEKGRLLVRPGADPQTKFVLVRGGMPNYEIMGWMWGADAMQPEFLDKPDWKRPEIYCVPEDKLRKYRGSYNN
;
A
#
# COMPACT_ATOMS: atom_id res chain seq x y z
N VAL A 1 -14.80 8.79 -6.80
CA VAL A 1 -14.96 8.72 -5.34
C VAL A 1 -14.68 7.29 -4.91
N GLY A 2 -13.76 7.13 -4.01
CA GLY A 2 -13.39 5.83 -3.48
C GLY A 2 -14.31 5.36 -2.35
N LEU A 3 -14.05 4.16 -1.86
CA LEU A 3 -14.78 3.57 -0.74
C LEU A 3 -14.12 4.01 0.58
N LYS A 4 -14.87 4.73 1.41
CA LYS A 4 -14.38 5.24 2.69
C LYS A 4 -14.46 4.19 3.79
N ILE A 5 -13.37 4.00 4.52
CA ILE A 5 -13.23 3.07 5.64
C ILE A 5 -12.64 3.83 6.82
N THR A 6 -13.28 3.72 7.97
CA THR A 6 -12.74 4.23 9.25
C THR A 6 -12.31 3.04 10.11
N LEU A 7 -11.10 3.11 10.64
CA LEU A 7 -10.58 2.08 11.55
C LEU A 7 -11.13 2.29 12.96
N GLU A 8 -11.49 1.19 13.61
CA GLU A 8 -11.84 1.16 15.01
C GLU A 8 -10.62 1.32 15.91
N ARG A 9 -10.84 1.65 17.18
CA ARG A 9 -9.75 1.86 18.15
C ARG A 9 -8.74 0.71 18.18
N TYR A 10 -9.20 -0.53 18.23
CA TYR A 10 -8.32 -1.70 18.30
C TYR A 10 -7.53 -1.91 16.98
N GLU A 11 -8.11 -1.56 15.84
CA GLU A 11 -7.43 -1.61 14.54
C GLU A 11 -6.31 -0.57 14.47
N VAL A 12 -6.53 0.62 15.02
CA VAL A 12 -5.51 1.67 15.14
C VAL A 12 -4.35 1.18 16.02
N VAL A 13 -4.64 0.58 17.18
CA VAL A 13 -3.60 0.03 18.07
C VAL A 13 -2.80 -1.06 17.37
N LEU A 14 -3.47 -1.94 16.63
CA LEU A 14 -2.83 -3.00 15.86
C LEU A 14 -1.88 -2.43 14.78
N ALA A 15 -2.33 -1.42 14.02
CA ALA A 15 -1.51 -0.76 13.02
C ALA A 15 -0.24 -0.13 13.62
N VAL A 16 -0.38 0.59 14.73
CA VAL A 16 0.74 1.25 15.42
C VAL A 16 1.76 0.22 15.93
N ASN A 17 1.29 -0.81 16.61
CA ASN A 17 2.18 -1.85 17.14
C ASN A 17 2.93 -2.57 16.01
N THR A 18 2.24 -2.95 14.95
CA THR A 18 2.88 -3.61 13.79
C THR A 18 3.90 -2.71 13.11
N ALA A 19 3.60 -1.42 12.96
CA ALA A 19 4.53 -0.45 12.37
C ALA A 19 5.81 -0.32 13.20
N ILE A 20 5.70 -0.28 14.54
CA ILE A 20 6.85 -0.24 15.43
C ILE A 20 7.68 -1.52 15.29
N GLU A 21 7.05 -2.69 15.26
CA GLU A 21 7.75 -3.96 15.06
C GLU A 21 8.47 -4.03 13.71
N ARG A 22 7.84 -3.58 12.63
CA ARG A 22 8.45 -3.47 11.29
C ARG A 22 9.69 -2.56 11.34
N TYR A 23 9.57 -1.40 11.95
CA TYR A 23 10.69 -0.46 12.10
C TYR A 23 11.85 -1.07 12.86
N VAL A 24 11.61 -1.66 14.03
CA VAL A 24 12.64 -2.29 14.86
C VAL A 24 13.32 -3.45 14.13
N SER A 25 12.58 -4.26 13.39
CA SER A 25 13.12 -5.37 12.61
C SER A 25 14.04 -4.88 11.48
N THR A 26 13.70 -3.79 10.82
CA THR A 26 14.54 -3.21 9.75
C THR A 26 15.77 -2.51 10.28
N MET A 27 15.73 -1.93 11.48
CA MET A 27 16.90 -1.33 12.14
C MET A 27 18.06 -2.31 12.28
N LYS A 28 17.77 -3.56 12.68
CA LYS A 28 18.80 -4.58 12.88
C LYS A 28 19.55 -4.96 11.59
N ASN A 29 18.92 -4.81 10.45
CA ASN A 29 19.47 -5.22 9.16
C ASN A 29 20.10 -4.06 8.37
N GLN A 30 20.11 -2.83 8.88
CA GLN A 30 20.63 -1.59 8.27
C GLN A 30 20.27 -1.38 6.79
N GLN A 31 19.35 -2.15 6.24
CA GLN A 31 18.90 -2.03 4.86
C GLN A 31 17.78 -1.01 4.76
N MET A 32 18.15 0.25 4.93
CA MET A 32 17.23 1.36 4.80
C MET A 32 17.03 1.70 3.33
N ARG A 33 16.08 1.04 2.71
CA ARG A 33 15.74 1.22 1.30
C ARG A 33 15.17 2.63 1.05
N GLY A 34 15.98 3.53 0.48
CA GLY A 34 15.51 4.70 -0.25
C GLY A 34 14.78 5.81 0.55
N LEU A 35 14.74 5.73 1.87
CA LEU A 35 14.14 6.75 2.73
C LEU A 35 15.20 7.54 3.51
N GLY A 36 16.39 7.73 2.92
CA GLY A 36 17.60 8.22 3.57
C GLY A 36 17.50 9.52 4.35
N ASP A 37 16.53 10.37 4.01
CA ASP A 37 16.39 11.72 4.58
C ASP A 37 15.30 11.83 5.65
N LEU A 38 14.55 10.76 5.94
CA LEU A 38 13.53 10.76 6.98
C LEU A 38 14.12 10.38 8.34
N ASP A 39 13.73 11.12 9.38
CA ASP A 39 14.04 10.71 10.75
C ASP A 39 13.24 9.46 11.17
N PRO A 40 13.64 8.78 12.28
CA PRO A 40 13.00 7.57 12.74
C PRO A 40 11.48 7.70 12.96
N TRP A 41 11.04 8.83 13.50
CA TRP A 41 9.61 9.05 13.76
C TRP A 41 8.80 9.22 12.49
N GLN A 42 9.34 9.94 11.51
CA GLN A 42 8.71 10.08 10.19
C GLN A 42 8.53 8.73 9.50
N ARG A 43 9.50 7.83 9.62
CA ARG A 43 9.42 6.46 9.08
C ARG A 43 8.36 5.64 9.79
N ILE A 44 8.33 5.67 11.13
CA ILE A 44 7.29 4.98 11.90
C ILE A 44 5.91 5.47 11.50
N LEU A 45 5.71 6.79 11.34
CA LEU A 45 4.43 7.36 10.93
C LEU A 45 4.01 6.91 9.52
N LEU A 46 4.95 6.80 8.58
CA LEU A 46 4.65 6.23 7.26
C LEU A 46 4.25 4.77 7.34
N ASP A 47 4.92 3.98 8.15
CA ASP A 47 4.58 2.58 8.37
C ASP A 47 3.23 2.43 9.07
N VAL A 48 2.89 3.31 10.02
CA VAL A 48 1.56 3.35 10.67
C VAL A 48 0.47 3.59 9.64
N ASP A 49 0.63 4.58 8.78
CA ASP A 49 -0.35 4.86 7.73
C ASP A 49 -0.45 3.71 6.71
N GLY A 50 0.67 3.09 6.36
CA GLY A 50 0.70 1.92 5.49
C GLY A 50 -0.02 0.71 6.10
N CYS A 51 0.28 0.37 7.35
CA CYS A 51 -0.42 -0.69 8.09
C CYS A 51 -1.93 -0.41 8.21
N GLY A 52 -2.30 0.84 8.48
CA GLY A 52 -3.70 1.23 8.52
C GLY A 52 -4.42 1.07 7.17
N ALA A 53 -3.75 1.38 6.07
CA ALA A 53 -4.29 1.17 4.73
C ALA A 53 -4.51 -0.32 4.43
N GLU A 54 -3.54 -1.18 4.79
CA GLU A 54 -3.66 -2.65 4.67
C GLU A 54 -4.85 -3.18 5.48
N ILE A 55 -4.99 -2.74 6.74
CA ILE A 55 -6.13 -3.10 7.61
C ILE A 55 -7.46 -2.63 7.01
N ALA A 56 -7.52 -1.42 6.45
CA ALA A 56 -8.74 -0.90 5.83
C ALA A 56 -9.19 -1.77 4.65
N VAL A 57 -8.25 -2.24 3.82
CA VAL A 57 -8.56 -3.17 2.72
C VAL A 57 -9.01 -4.53 3.25
N ALA A 58 -8.29 -5.10 4.23
CA ALA A 58 -8.64 -6.38 4.85
C ALA A 58 -10.03 -6.34 5.51
N LYS A 59 -10.32 -5.26 6.24
CA LYS A 59 -11.63 -5.00 6.87
C LYS A 59 -12.74 -4.98 5.82
N ASN A 60 -12.54 -4.26 4.72
CA ASN A 60 -13.53 -4.21 3.65
C ASN A 60 -13.75 -5.58 3.00
N LEU A 61 -12.72 -6.37 2.87
CA LEU A 61 -12.81 -7.72 2.31
C LEU A 61 -13.37 -8.75 3.30
N GLY A 62 -13.45 -8.41 4.58
CA GLY A 62 -13.85 -9.36 5.62
C GLY A 62 -12.82 -10.48 5.83
N VAL A 63 -11.54 -10.21 5.59
CA VAL A 63 -10.45 -11.17 5.74
C VAL A 63 -9.50 -10.78 6.86
N TYR A 64 -8.78 -11.76 7.38
CA TYR A 64 -7.77 -11.52 8.38
C TYR A 64 -6.54 -10.79 7.80
N TRP A 65 -6.03 -9.79 8.53
CA TRP A 65 -4.78 -9.13 8.21
C TRP A 65 -3.65 -9.69 9.07
N GLY A 66 -2.66 -10.30 8.44
CA GLY A 66 -1.56 -10.96 9.13
C GLY A 66 -0.40 -10.06 9.52
N GLY A 67 -0.39 -8.80 9.10
CA GLY A 67 0.70 -7.86 9.40
C GLY A 67 2.04 -8.28 8.80
N ALA A 68 2.04 -8.90 7.62
CA ALA A 68 3.24 -9.48 7.02
C ALA A 68 4.42 -8.51 6.98
N PHE A 69 5.61 -9.02 7.32
CA PHE A 69 6.86 -8.28 7.27
C PHE A 69 7.52 -8.50 5.91
N GLY A 70 7.77 -7.45 5.17
CA GLY A 70 8.62 -7.17 4.03
C GLY A 70 9.56 -8.22 3.41
N GLN A 71 9.24 -9.48 3.45
CA GLN A 71 10.02 -10.56 2.86
C GLN A 71 9.56 -10.95 1.45
N GLY A 72 9.05 -9.98 0.68
CA GLY A 72 8.60 -10.24 -0.69
C GLY A 72 7.23 -10.90 -0.77
N GLY A 73 6.50 -10.97 0.35
CA GLY A 73 5.11 -11.42 0.40
C GLY A 73 4.13 -10.31 0.02
N VAL A 74 2.88 -10.69 -0.17
CA VAL A 74 1.76 -9.77 -0.33
C VAL A 74 1.28 -9.26 1.02
N ASP A 75 0.63 -8.09 1.04
CA ASP A 75 0.11 -7.50 2.28
C ASP A 75 -1.11 -8.26 2.82
N ILE A 76 -1.92 -8.80 1.91
CA ILE A 76 -3.11 -9.59 2.23
C ILE A 76 -3.14 -10.82 1.31
N GLU A 77 -3.13 -12.00 1.92
CA GLU A 77 -3.19 -13.26 1.19
C GLU A 77 -4.50 -13.43 0.38
N PRO A 78 -4.45 -14.11 -0.78
CA PRO A 78 -3.26 -14.76 -1.34
C PRO A 78 -2.41 -13.86 -2.25
N ASN A 79 -2.91 -12.72 -2.72
CA ASN A 79 -2.26 -11.96 -3.79
C ASN A 79 -2.60 -10.46 -3.83
N ILE A 80 -2.87 -9.83 -2.71
CA ILE A 80 -3.20 -8.40 -2.65
C ILE A 80 -2.02 -7.63 -2.06
N ASP A 81 -1.57 -6.62 -2.78
CA ASP A 81 -0.56 -5.64 -2.36
C ASP A 81 -1.22 -4.25 -2.28
N VAL A 82 -1.10 -3.58 -1.13
CA VAL A 82 -1.73 -2.31 -0.86
C VAL A 82 -0.72 -1.18 -1.03
N LYS A 83 -1.05 -0.21 -1.86
CA LYS A 83 -0.25 1.00 -2.08
C LYS A 83 -0.96 2.19 -1.46
N PHE A 84 -0.27 2.84 -0.54
CA PHE A 84 -0.80 3.97 0.21
C PHE A 84 -0.24 5.30 -0.30
N THR A 85 -1.08 6.33 -0.32
CA THR A 85 -0.68 7.70 -0.62
C THR A 85 -1.45 8.72 0.23
N LYS A 86 -0.77 9.80 0.64
CA LYS A 86 -1.40 10.99 1.23
C LYS A 86 -1.77 12.04 0.19
N HIS A 87 -1.25 11.90 -1.02
CA HIS A 87 -1.46 12.89 -2.07
C HIS A 87 -2.85 12.74 -2.69
N GLU A 88 -3.55 13.86 -2.82
CA GLU A 88 -4.88 13.92 -3.43
C GLU A 88 -4.91 13.35 -4.85
N LYS A 89 -3.85 13.59 -5.62
CA LYS A 89 -3.65 13.05 -6.97
C LYS A 89 -2.62 11.93 -7.02
N GLY A 90 -2.53 11.15 -5.92
CA GLY A 90 -1.62 10.01 -5.86
C GLY A 90 -1.94 8.96 -6.91
N ARG A 91 -0.91 8.32 -7.44
CA ARG A 91 -1.01 7.27 -8.46
C ARG A 91 -0.70 5.91 -7.84
N LEU A 92 -1.21 4.86 -8.44
CA LEU A 92 -0.80 3.51 -8.10
C LEU A 92 0.60 3.25 -8.66
N LEU A 93 1.56 2.99 -7.78
CA LEU A 93 2.95 2.73 -8.15
C LEU A 93 3.23 1.23 -8.12
N VAL A 94 3.70 0.69 -9.24
CA VAL A 94 4.08 -0.71 -9.36
C VAL A 94 5.51 -0.81 -9.88
N ARG A 95 6.34 -1.58 -9.18
CA ARG A 95 7.74 -1.77 -9.56
C ARG A 95 7.86 -2.72 -10.76
N PRO A 96 8.83 -2.48 -11.66
CA PRO A 96 9.19 -3.46 -12.68
C PRO A 96 9.53 -4.82 -12.06
N GLY A 97 9.06 -5.90 -12.67
CA GLY A 97 9.27 -7.26 -12.16
C GLY A 97 8.33 -7.68 -11.05
N ALA A 98 7.31 -6.88 -10.71
CA ALA A 98 6.24 -7.32 -9.83
C ALA A 98 5.47 -8.51 -10.41
N ASP A 99 4.90 -9.34 -9.54
CA ASP A 99 4.09 -10.48 -9.99
C ASP A 99 2.86 -9.99 -10.76
N PRO A 100 2.69 -10.40 -12.04
CA PRO A 100 1.54 -10.02 -12.85
C PRO A 100 0.19 -10.45 -12.25
N GLN A 101 0.17 -11.47 -11.41
CA GLN A 101 -1.03 -12.00 -10.76
C GLN A 101 -1.35 -11.31 -9.42
N THR A 102 -0.54 -10.38 -8.98
CA THR A 102 -0.83 -9.57 -7.81
C THR A 102 -1.90 -8.53 -8.12
N LYS A 103 -2.87 -8.39 -7.24
CA LYS A 103 -3.86 -7.32 -7.25
C LYS A 103 -3.33 -6.14 -6.43
N PHE A 104 -2.95 -5.07 -7.11
CA PHE A 104 -2.53 -3.84 -6.47
C PHE A 104 -3.72 -2.95 -6.17
N VAL A 105 -3.86 -2.52 -4.91
CA VAL A 105 -4.95 -1.68 -4.43
C VAL A 105 -4.40 -0.33 -4.00
N LEU A 106 -4.94 0.77 -4.55
CA LEU A 106 -4.58 2.12 -4.16
C LEU A 106 -5.49 2.61 -3.03
N VAL A 107 -4.88 3.01 -1.92
CA VAL A 107 -5.55 3.60 -0.76
C VAL A 107 -5.02 5.00 -0.51
N ARG A 108 -5.91 5.93 -0.25
CA ARG A 108 -5.60 7.32 0.11
C ARG A 108 -6.10 7.65 1.50
N GLY A 109 -5.50 8.63 2.15
CA GLY A 109 -5.95 9.14 3.44
C GLY A 109 -4.89 9.13 4.51
N GLY A 110 -5.25 8.68 5.68
CA GLY A 110 -4.39 8.57 6.85
C GLY A 110 -5.18 8.21 8.08
N MET A 111 -4.50 7.70 9.08
CA MET A 111 -5.08 7.21 10.33
C MET A 111 -6.08 8.18 10.97
N PRO A 112 -7.28 7.78 11.33
CA PRO A 112 -7.88 6.44 11.14
C PRO A 112 -8.76 6.31 9.89
N ASN A 113 -8.77 7.32 9.00
CA ASN A 113 -9.70 7.43 7.87
C ASN A 113 -9.00 7.18 6.54
N TYR A 114 -9.45 6.16 5.83
CA TYR A 114 -8.91 5.74 4.56
C TYR A 114 -9.97 5.73 3.47
N GLU A 115 -9.53 5.87 2.23
CA GLU A 115 -10.37 5.77 1.04
C GLU A 115 -9.70 4.81 0.05
N ILE A 116 -10.37 3.70 -0.26
CA ILE A 116 -9.92 2.73 -1.25
C ILE A 116 -10.32 3.28 -2.62
N MET A 117 -9.34 3.73 -3.40
CA MET A 117 -9.56 4.43 -4.67
C MET A 117 -9.89 3.48 -5.80
N GLY A 118 -9.27 2.31 -5.82
CA GLY A 118 -9.44 1.32 -6.86
C GLY A 118 -8.30 0.31 -6.87
N TRP A 119 -8.30 -0.55 -7.87
CA TRP A 119 -7.32 -1.62 -7.98
C TRP A 119 -7.00 -1.98 -9.43
N MET A 120 -5.86 -2.64 -9.63
CA MET A 120 -5.45 -3.15 -10.93
C MET A 120 -4.60 -4.42 -10.78
N TRP A 121 -4.71 -5.34 -11.73
CA TRP A 121 -3.78 -6.46 -11.80
C TRP A 121 -2.37 -5.99 -12.16
N GLY A 122 -1.35 -6.66 -11.63
CA GLY A 122 0.04 -6.37 -11.98
C GLY A 122 0.30 -6.41 -13.48
N ALA A 123 -0.27 -7.40 -14.17
CA ALA A 123 -0.18 -7.52 -15.62
C ALA A 123 -0.71 -6.28 -16.37
N ASP A 124 -1.82 -5.72 -15.90
CA ASP A 124 -2.44 -4.53 -16.50
C ASP A 124 -1.69 -3.25 -16.11
N ALA A 125 -1.15 -3.19 -14.90
CA ALA A 125 -0.41 -2.03 -14.39
C ALA A 125 0.97 -1.88 -15.05
N MET A 126 1.61 -2.99 -15.43
CA MET A 126 2.93 -3.00 -16.05
C MET A 126 2.89 -2.83 -17.58
N GLN A 127 1.96 -2.01 -18.08
CA GLN A 127 1.89 -1.69 -19.49
C GLN A 127 2.79 -0.50 -19.85
N PRO A 128 3.36 -0.46 -21.08
CA PRO A 128 4.27 0.60 -21.48
C PRO A 128 3.73 2.02 -21.33
N GLU A 129 2.42 2.20 -21.46
CA GLU A 129 1.75 3.50 -21.31
C GLU A 129 1.83 4.07 -19.90
N PHE A 130 2.02 3.22 -18.87
CA PHE A 130 2.16 3.64 -17.47
C PHE A 130 3.61 3.75 -17.02
N LEU A 131 4.57 3.41 -17.88
CA LEU A 131 5.97 3.44 -17.53
C LEU A 131 6.47 4.87 -17.40
N ASP A 132 6.84 5.26 -16.19
CA ASP A 132 7.56 6.50 -15.93
C ASP A 132 9.06 6.21 -16.02
N LYS A 133 9.71 6.79 -17.04
CA LYS A 133 11.12 6.53 -17.32
C LYS A 133 12.00 7.13 -16.23
N PRO A 134 13.06 6.42 -15.86
CA PRO A 134 13.96 6.91 -14.83
C PRO A 134 14.67 8.18 -15.30
N ASP A 135 14.75 9.13 -14.38
CA ASP A 135 15.85 10.10 -14.45
C ASP A 135 17.00 9.60 -13.56
N TRP A 136 18.11 10.30 -13.55
CA TRP A 136 19.27 9.93 -12.74
C TRP A 136 19.01 9.87 -11.23
N LYS A 137 17.84 10.36 -10.76
CA LYS A 137 17.42 10.37 -9.36
C LYS A 137 16.41 9.30 -9.02
N ARG A 138 15.65 8.81 -10.01
CA ARG A 138 14.50 7.92 -9.77
C ARG A 138 14.61 6.65 -10.61
N PRO A 139 14.40 5.49 -9.99
CA PRO A 139 14.30 4.25 -10.75
C PRO A 139 13.05 4.26 -11.65
N GLU A 140 13.07 3.42 -12.66
CA GLU A 140 11.91 3.11 -13.48
C GLU A 140 10.76 2.57 -12.62
N ILE A 141 9.54 3.04 -12.85
CA ILE A 141 8.34 2.63 -12.13
C ILE A 141 7.11 2.79 -13.01
N TYR A 142 6.12 1.93 -12.85
CA TYR A 142 4.81 2.10 -13.47
C TYR A 142 3.93 2.97 -12.59
N CYS A 143 3.35 4.02 -13.17
CA CYS A 143 2.52 5.01 -12.50
C CYS A 143 1.11 5.02 -13.10
N VAL A 144 0.20 4.26 -12.52
CA VAL A 144 -1.17 4.16 -13.01
C VAL A 144 -2.03 5.27 -12.40
N PRO A 145 -2.65 6.16 -13.22
CA PRO A 145 -3.53 7.19 -12.71
C PRO A 145 -4.85 6.61 -12.19
N GLU A 146 -5.48 7.32 -11.25
CA GLU A 146 -6.67 6.87 -10.54
C GLU A 146 -7.85 6.54 -11.48
N ASP A 147 -8.03 7.33 -12.53
CA ASP A 147 -9.12 7.15 -13.50
C ASP A 147 -9.02 5.86 -14.34
N LYS A 148 -7.85 5.22 -14.34
CA LYS A 148 -7.60 3.93 -14.98
C LYS A 148 -7.82 2.73 -14.07
N LEU A 149 -7.94 2.96 -12.76
CA LEU A 149 -8.16 1.91 -11.81
C LEU A 149 -9.58 1.33 -11.92
N ARG A 150 -9.70 0.03 -11.73
CA ARG A 150 -10.99 -0.64 -11.55
C ARG A 150 -11.59 -0.18 -10.23
N LYS A 151 -12.86 0.21 -10.24
CA LYS A 151 -13.55 0.62 -9.02
C LYS A 151 -13.58 -0.51 -8.01
N TYR A 152 -13.23 -0.19 -6.79
CA TYR A 152 -13.33 -1.13 -5.69
C TYR A 152 -14.81 -1.22 -5.28
N ARG A 153 -15.43 -2.36 -5.51
CA ARG A 153 -16.77 -2.64 -5.01
C ARG A 153 -16.62 -3.35 -3.67
N GLY A 154 -17.29 -2.83 -2.64
CA GLY A 154 -17.24 -3.40 -1.29
C GLY A 154 -17.54 -4.90 -1.30
N SER A 155 -17.07 -5.58 -0.26
CA SER A 155 -17.18 -7.02 -0.05
C SER A 155 -18.60 -7.55 -0.23
N TYR A 156 -18.69 -8.73 -0.78
CA TYR A 156 -19.86 -9.62 -0.75
C TYR A 156 -21.15 -9.09 -1.40
N ASN A 157 -21.12 -8.90 -2.70
CA ASN A 157 -22.22 -9.33 -3.55
C ASN A 157 -21.66 -9.66 -4.95
N ASN A 158 -21.44 -10.94 -5.15
CA ASN A 158 -21.24 -11.73 -6.38
C ASN A 158 -20.36 -11.13 -7.49
#